data_075d8c38f5b3213910d2bce079e49ec8
#
_entry.id   075d8c38f5b3213910d2bce079e49ec8
#
_cell.length_a   1.000
_cell.length_b   1.000
_cell.length_c   1.000
_cell.angle_alpha   90.00
_cell.angle_beta   90.00
_cell.angle_gamma   90.00
#
_symmetry.space_group_name_H-M   'P 1'
#
loop_
_entity.id
_entity.type
_entity.pdbx_description
1 polymer ?
#
loop_
_entity_poly.entity_id
_entity_poly.type
_entity_poly.pdbx_seq_one_letter_code
_entity_poly.pdbx_strand_id
1 'polypeptide(L)'
;IRDRLHTPGQGTEKTIRHVDPDFFLENMRVNTMPTLLLAKHLEARFRHGRPAVFASISARIGSIADNRLGGWFSYRASKAALNMCLKTLSLEWARTLPNVSVAALHPGTTDTALSRPFQKNVPSRQLFEPERTASYLLDVIESLTPGQTGYFLAFDGEHLPW
;
A
#
# COMPACT_ATOMS: atom_id res chain seq x y z
N ILE A 1 -3.44 0.42 -12.03
CA ILE A 1 -4.49 0.11 -11.04
C ILE A 1 -4.70 1.37 -10.22
N ARG A 2 -5.92 1.93 -10.20
CA ARG A 2 -6.22 3.11 -9.40
C ARG A 2 -6.82 2.67 -8.08
N ASP A 3 -6.26 3.12 -6.97
CA ASP A 3 -6.86 2.94 -5.65
C ASP A 3 -8.26 3.58 -5.60
N ARG A 4 -9.17 2.96 -4.87
CA ARG A 4 -10.48 3.51 -4.56
C ARG A 4 -10.48 4.07 -3.15
N LEU A 5 -10.59 5.37 -3.04
CA LEU A 5 -10.76 6.08 -1.78
C LEU A 5 -12.17 6.67 -1.67
N HIS A 6 -12.72 7.07 -2.81
CA HIS A 6 -14.08 7.62 -2.92
C HIS A 6 -14.63 7.35 -4.32
N THR A 7 -15.94 7.31 -4.46
CA THR A 7 -16.64 7.34 -5.75
C THR A 7 -17.21 8.73 -6.01
N PRO A 8 -17.48 9.11 -7.27
CA PRO A 8 -18.24 10.32 -7.55
C PRO A 8 -19.57 10.31 -6.79
N GLY A 9 -19.80 11.30 -5.94
CA GLY A 9 -21.00 11.40 -5.11
C GLY A 9 -20.93 10.70 -3.74
N GLN A 10 -19.92 9.88 -3.47
CA GLN A 10 -19.73 9.19 -2.21
C GLN A 10 -18.33 9.49 -1.68
N GLY A 11 -18.23 10.29 -0.63
CA GLY A 11 -16.97 10.61 0.06
C GLY A 11 -16.52 9.46 0.96
N THR A 12 -15.35 9.64 1.59
CA THR A 12 -14.88 8.71 2.63
C THR A 12 -15.82 8.70 3.84
N GLU A 13 -16.05 7.52 4.40
CA GLU A 13 -16.90 7.36 5.57
C GLU A 13 -16.26 8.02 6.81
N LYS A 14 -16.90 9.05 7.33
CA LYS A 14 -16.44 9.75 8.54
C LYS A 14 -16.95 9.09 9.82
N THR A 15 -18.03 8.34 9.75
CA THR A 15 -18.65 7.63 10.87
C THR A 15 -19.11 6.25 10.42
N ILE A 16 -19.29 5.33 11.37
CA ILE A 16 -19.80 3.97 11.11
C ILE A 16 -21.18 3.98 10.40
N ARG A 17 -21.97 5.01 10.62
CA ARG A 17 -23.30 5.16 10.01
C ARG A 17 -23.27 5.36 8.50
N HIS A 18 -22.12 5.74 7.94
CA HIS A 18 -21.93 5.96 6.51
C HIS A 18 -21.28 4.76 5.81
N VAL A 19 -21.05 3.66 6.51
CA VAL A 19 -20.49 2.46 5.88
C VAL A 19 -21.54 1.85 4.95
N ASP A 20 -21.12 1.70 3.70
CA ASP A 20 -21.89 1.09 2.63
C ASP A 20 -21.24 -0.24 2.25
N PRO A 21 -21.96 -1.38 2.26
CA PRO A 21 -21.41 -2.69 1.98
C PRO A 21 -20.80 -2.81 0.58
N ASP A 22 -21.44 -2.24 -0.44
CA ASP A 22 -20.97 -2.33 -1.82
C ASP A 22 -19.69 -1.51 -2.01
N PHE A 23 -19.64 -0.32 -1.42
CA PHE A 23 -18.42 0.50 -1.42
C PHE A 23 -17.28 -0.17 -0.64
N PHE A 24 -17.58 -0.84 0.48
CA PHE A 24 -16.60 -1.62 1.23
C PHE A 24 -16.01 -2.75 0.38
N LEU A 25 -16.87 -3.56 -0.23
CA LEU A 25 -16.44 -4.67 -1.09
C LEU A 25 -15.67 -4.18 -2.32
N GLU A 26 -16.08 -3.06 -2.93
CA GLU A 26 -15.34 -2.47 -4.05
C GLU A 26 -13.94 -2.01 -3.65
N ASN A 27 -13.76 -1.40 -2.46
CA ASN A 27 -12.44 -1.07 -1.92
C ASN A 27 -11.57 -2.31 -1.76
N MET A 28 -12.11 -3.41 -1.23
CA MET A 28 -11.39 -4.69 -1.12
C MET A 28 -10.99 -5.22 -2.48
N ARG A 29 -11.94 -5.21 -3.43
CA ARG A 29 -11.74 -5.72 -4.79
C ARG A 29 -10.66 -4.94 -5.56
N VAL A 30 -10.62 -3.62 -5.41
CA VAL A 30 -9.73 -2.75 -6.19
C VAL A 30 -8.37 -2.56 -5.51
N ASN A 31 -8.34 -2.40 -4.19
CA ASN A 31 -7.11 -2.02 -3.47
C ASN A 31 -6.30 -3.24 -3.00
N THR A 32 -6.91 -4.41 -2.82
CA THR A 32 -6.25 -5.59 -2.25
C THR A 32 -6.04 -6.70 -3.28
N MET A 33 -7.11 -7.13 -3.95
CA MET A 33 -7.10 -8.30 -4.81
C MET A 33 -6.09 -8.26 -5.96
N PRO A 34 -5.89 -7.13 -6.68
CA PRO A 34 -4.98 -7.09 -7.82
C PRO A 34 -3.54 -7.43 -7.47
N THR A 35 -3.06 -7.00 -6.30
CA THR A 35 -1.70 -7.30 -5.84
C THR A 35 -1.51 -8.80 -5.64
N LEU A 36 -2.48 -9.49 -5.04
CA LEU A 36 -2.44 -10.95 -4.86
C LEU A 36 -2.47 -11.69 -6.20
N LEU A 37 -3.31 -11.26 -7.13
CA LEU A 37 -3.37 -11.87 -8.45
C LEU A 37 -2.06 -11.66 -9.22
N LEU A 38 -1.45 -10.48 -9.13
CA LEU A 38 -0.12 -10.24 -9.71
C LEU A 38 0.93 -11.14 -9.10
N ALA A 39 0.99 -11.25 -7.76
CA ALA A 39 1.92 -12.16 -7.08
C ALA A 39 1.74 -13.60 -7.57
N LYS A 40 0.51 -14.11 -7.59
CA LYS A 40 0.17 -15.45 -8.08
C LYS A 40 0.68 -15.70 -9.51
N HIS A 41 0.46 -14.76 -10.41
CA HIS A 41 0.83 -14.95 -11.82
C HIS A 41 2.31 -14.68 -12.11
N LEU A 42 2.99 -13.90 -11.27
CA LEU A 42 4.40 -13.56 -11.44
C LEU A 42 5.33 -14.52 -10.67
N GLU A 43 4.83 -15.32 -9.72
CA GLU A 43 5.64 -16.20 -8.88
C GLU A 43 6.68 -17.01 -9.67
N ALA A 44 6.25 -17.67 -10.74
CA ALA A 44 7.15 -18.47 -11.58
C ALA A 44 8.28 -17.64 -12.23
N ARG A 45 8.05 -16.35 -12.47
CA ARG A 45 9.03 -15.43 -13.06
C ARG A 45 10.16 -15.07 -12.09
N PHE A 46 9.93 -15.20 -10.80
CA PHE A 46 10.93 -14.92 -9.76
C PHE A 46 11.85 -16.11 -9.44
N ARG A 47 11.64 -17.30 -10.05
CA ARG A 47 12.45 -18.51 -9.85
C ARG A 47 13.80 -18.48 -10.60
N HIS A 48 14.38 -17.31 -10.80
CA HIS A 48 15.66 -17.16 -11.53
C HIS A 48 16.89 -17.03 -10.61
N GLY A 49 16.73 -17.03 -9.28
CA GLY A 49 17.82 -16.95 -8.30
C GLY A 49 18.50 -15.60 -8.15
N ARG A 50 18.23 -14.62 -9.01
CA ARG A 50 18.77 -13.25 -8.89
C ARG A 50 17.97 -12.45 -7.87
N PRO A 51 18.59 -11.48 -7.15
CA PRO A 51 17.85 -10.53 -6.31
C PRO A 51 16.69 -9.89 -7.06
N ALA A 52 15.54 -9.83 -6.42
CA ALA A 52 14.35 -9.20 -6.96
C ALA A 52 13.49 -8.60 -5.84
N VAL A 53 12.65 -7.63 -6.17
CA VAL A 53 11.73 -7.00 -5.23
C VAL A 53 10.31 -7.06 -5.78
N PHE A 54 9.37 -7.49 -4.95
CA PHE A 54 7.94 -7.37 -5.17
C PHE A 54 7.39 -6.33 -4.19
N ALA A 55 7.21 -5.11 -4.66
CA ALA A 55 6.69 -4.01 -3.86
C ALA A 55 5.28 -3.63 -4.30
N SER A 56 4.44 -3.25 -3.34
CA SER A 56 3.10 -2.73 -3.61
C SER A 56 2.85 -1.44 -2.84
N ILE A 57 2.23 -0.47 -3.51
CA ILE A 57 1.84 0.80 -2.89
C ILE A 57 0.66 0.54 -1.94
N SER A 58 0.95 0.66 -0.64
CA SER A 58 -0.02 0.69 0.42
C SER A 58 -0.26 2.13 0.90
N ALA A 59 -0.67 2.31 2.12
CA ALA A 59 -0.84 3.62 2.73
C ALA A 59 -0.70 3.51 4.26
N ARG A 60 -0.10 4.50 4.91
CA ARG A 60 0.03 4.56 6.39
C ARG A 60 -1.32 4.36 7.09
N ILE A 61 -2.41 4.79 6.46
CA ILE A 61 -3.77 4.62 6.96
C ILE A 61 -4.20 3.15 7.07
N GLY A 62 -3.51 2.21 6.41
CA GLY A 62 -3.69 0.76 6.55
C GLY A 62 -3.00 0.16 7.78
N SER A 63 -2.19 0.94 8.51
CA SER A 63 -1.62 0.50 9.78
C SER A 63 -2.70 0.43 10.86
N ILE A 64 -2.82 -0.71 11.51
CA ILE A 64 -3.73 -0.89 12.65
C ILE A 64 -3.16 -0.20 13.88
N ALA A 65 -1.86 -0.37 14.12
CA ALA A 65 -1.18 0.20 15.28
C ALA A 65 -1.07 1.73 15.25
N ASP A 66 -1.02 2.34 14.06
CA ASP A 66 -0.93 3.80 13.86
C ASP A 66 -2.31 4.47 13.69
N ASN A 67 -3.41 3.72 13.84
CA ASN A 67 -4.76 4.27 13.70
C ASN A 67 -5.17 5.06 14.95
N ARG A 68 -4.98 6.39 14.91
CA ARG A 68 -5.35 7.33 15.97
C ARG A 68 -6.60 8.15 15.66
N LEU A 69 -6.92 8.32 14.38
CA LEU A 69 -7.96 9.25 13.93
C LEU A 69 -9.31 8.57 13.65
N GLY A 70 -9.32 7.26 13.35
CA GLY A 70 -10.53 6.55 12.92
C GLY A 70 -11.08 7.04 11.57
N GLY A 71 -12.34 6.75 11.29
CA GLY A 71 -12.98 7.05 10.01
C GLY A 71 -12.40 6.26 8.83
N TRP A 72 -12.92 6.48 7.62
CA TRP A 72 -12.47 5.89 6.37
C TRP A 72 -12.44 4.36 6.39
N PHE A 73 -13.51 3.78 6.93
CA PHE A 73 -13.59 2.36 7.26
C PHE A 73 -13.21 1.46 6.09
N SER A 74 -13.83 1.66 4.93
CA SER A 74 -13.60 0.82 3.74
C SER A 74 -12.15 0.93 3.23
N TYR A 75 -11.63 2.15 3.15
CA TYR A 75 -10.26 2.36 2.66
C TYR A 75 -9.21 1.82 3.64
N ARG A 76 -9.34 2.12 4.95
CA ARG A 76 -8.46 1.56 5.99
C ARG A 76 -8.48 0.04 5.96
N ALA A 77 -9.67 -0.57 5.95
CA ALA A 77 -9.81 -2.01 5.92
C ALA A 77 -9.13 -2.62 4.69
N SER A 78 -9.31 -2.03 3.50
CA SER A 78 -8.69 -2.53 2.28
C SER A 78 -7.15 -2.43 2.28
N LYS A 79 -6.59 -1.34 2.83
CA LYS A 79 -5.14 -1.18 2.94
C LYS A 79 -4.54 -2.04 4.07
N ALA A 80 -5.26 -2.25 5.17
CA ALA A 80 -4.88 -3.21 6.20
C ALA A 80 -4.90 -4.66 5.67
N ALA A 81 -5.92 -5.02 4.88
CA ALA A 81 -5.98 -6.31 4.21
C ALA A 81 -4.81 -6.49 3.22
N LEU A 82 -4.49 -5.46 2.42
CA LEU A 82 -3.31 -5.47 1.54
C LEU A 82 -2.02 -5.69 2.35
N ASN A 83 -1.85 -4.98 3.46
CA ASN A 83 -0.71 -5.12 4.35
C ASN A 83 -0.59 -6.55 4.89
N MET A 84 -1.69 -7.14 5.37
CA MET A 84 -1.73 -8.54 5.82
C MET A 84 -1.35 -9.49 4.70
N CYS A 85 -1.89 -9.31 3.50
CA CYS A 85 -1.58 -10.15 2.35
C CYS A 85 -0.10 -10.08 1.97
N LEU A 86 0.50 -8.90 1.95
CA LEU A 86 1.93 -8.73 1.65
C LEU A 86 2.81 -9.35 2.75
N LYS A 87 2.42 -9.18 4.02
CA LYS A 87 3.12 -9.83 5.14
C LYS A 87 3.06 -11.35 5.02
N THR A 88 1.89 -11.91 4.73
CA THR A 88 1.72 -13.35 4.53
C THR A 88 2.55 -13.86 3.34
N LEU A 89 2.50 -13.13 2.21
CA LEU A 89 3.29 -13.45 1.02
C LEU A 89 4.79 -13.44 1.31
N SER A 90 5.27 -12.47 2.10
CA SER A 90 6.68 -12.37 2.47
C SER A 90 7.17 -13.60 3.24
N LEU A 91 6.34 -14.13 4.14
CA LEU A 91 6.66 -15.33 4.92
C LEU A 91 6.67 -16.60 4.07
N GLU A 92 5.77 -16.68 3.09
CA GLU A 92 5.74 -17.78 2.12
C GLU A 92 6.98 -17.71 1.20
N TRP A 93 7.23 -16.56 0.60
CA TRP A 93 8.32 -16.39 -0.35
C TRP A 93 9.70 -16.41 0.31
N ALA A 94 9.81 -16.06 1.59
CA ALA A 94 11.07 -16.27 2.32
C ALA A 94 11.53 -17.75 2.31
N ARG A 95 10.58 -18.69 2.19
CA ARG A 95 10.89 -20.13 2.10
C ARG A 95 10.99 -20.64 0.65
N THR A 96 10.17 -20.10 -0.26
CA THR A 96 10.03 -20.64 -1.64
C THR A 96 10.80 -19.84 -2.69
N LEU A 97 11.04 -18.55 -2.43
CA LEU A 97 11.75 -17.60 -3.29
C LEU A 97 12.66 -16.68 -2.45
N PRO A 98 13.72 -17.23 -1.81
CA PRO A 98 14.55 -16.48 -0.86
C PRO A 98 15.33 -15.32 -1.49
N ASN A 99 15.36 -15.25 -2.81
CA ASN A 99 15.94 -14.15 -3.59
C ASN A 99 14.99 -12.94 -3.74
N VAL A 100 13.74 -13.03 -3.28
CA VAL A 100 12.73 -12.00 -3.47
C VAL A 100 12.40 -11.29 -2.16
N SER A 101 12.56 -9.98 -2.13
CA SER A 101 12.07 -9.12 -1.06
C SER A 101 10.62 -8.69 -1.35
N VAL A 102 9.73 -8.83 -0.38
CA VAL A 102 8.33 -8.35 -0.46
C VAL A 102 8.16 -7.16 0.46
N ALA A 103 7.65 -6.04 -0.06
CA ALA A 103 7.46 -4.82 0.73
C ALA A 103 6.11 -4.14 0.44
N ALA A 104 5.51 -3.59 1.51
CA ALA A 104 4.45 -2.60 1.43
C ALA A 104 5.07 -1.19 1.49
N LEU A 105 4.66 -0.28 0.60
CA LEU A 105 5.22 1.06 0.52
C LEU A 105 4.15 2.12 0.76
N HIS A 106 4.43 3.06 1.66
CA HIS A 106 3.64 4.27 1.85
C HIS A 106 4.28 5.43 1.05
N PRO A 107 3.59 5.99 0.05
CA PRO A 107 4.17 6.97 -0.85
C PRO A 107 4.23 8.41 -0.28
N GLY A 108 3.81 8.62 0.97
CA GLY A 108 3.50 9.96 1.45
C GLY A 108 2.20 10.49 0.83
N THR A 109 1.99 11.81 0.90
CA THR A 109 0.86 12.44 0.21
C THR A 109 1.32 12.98 -1.13
N THR A 110 0.89 12.32 -2.19
CA THR A 110 1.24 12.68 -3.58
C THR A 110 0.12 13.50 -4.21
N ASP A 111 0.43 14.56 -4.93
CA ASP A 111 -0.56 15.39 -5.64
C ASP A 111 -1.16 14.62 -6.82
N THR A 112 -2.31 14.04 -6.57
CA THR A 112 -3.07 13.25 -7.53
C THR A 112 -4.57 13.49 -7.37
N ALA A 113 -5.35 13.07 -8.35
CA ALA A 113 -6.82 13.12 -8.25
C ALA A 113 -7.35 12.36 -7.02
N LEU A 114 -6.64 11.32 -6.56
CA LEU A 114 -7.01 10.54 -5.37
C LEU A 114 -6.89 11.37 -4.09
N SER A 115 -5.79 12.09 -3.93
CA SER A 115 -5.49 12.85 -2.70
C SER A 115 -6.13 14.25 -2.67
N ARG A 116 -6.48 14.80 -3.83
CA ARG A 116 -6.97 16.18 -3.98
C ARG A 116 -8.05 16.61 -2.98
N PRO A 117 -9.07 15.79 -2.66
CA PRO A 117 -10.10 16.16 -1.69
C PRO A 117 -9.58 16.30 -0.25
N PHE A 118 -8.37 15.82 0.05
CA PHE A 118 -7.78 15.73 1.39
C PHE A 118 -6.56 16.63 1.58
N GLN A 119 -6.13 17.33 0.53
CA GLN A 119 -4.90 18.14 0.54
C GLN A 119 -4.99 19.41 1.38
N LYS A 120 -6.19 19.90 1.68
CA LYS A 120 -6.42 21.19 2.35
C LYS A 120 -5.57 21.42 3.61
N ASN A 121 -5.31 20.35 4.37
CA ASN A 121 -4.56 20.41 5.62
C ASN A 121 -3.16 19.79 5.51
N VAL A 122 -2.71 19.46 4.31
CA VAL A 122 -1.37 18.90 4.08
C VAL A 122 -0.39 20.06 3.93
N PRO A 123 0.65 20.14 4.77
CA PRO A 123 1.71 21.15 4.58
C PRO A 123 2.33 21.00 3.19
N SER A 124 2.61 22.13 2.52
CA SER A 124 3.15 22.11 1.15
C SER A 124 4.43 21.28 0.99
N ARG A 125 5.27 21.23 2.03
CA ARG A 125 6.49 20.41 2.07
C ARG A 125 6.22 18.88 2.12
N GLN A 126 5.00 18.48 2.47
CA GLN A 126 4.57 17.07 2.60
C GLN A 126 3.64 16.65 1.45
N LEU A 127 3.32 17.56 0.54
CA LEU A 127 2.59 17.28 -0.69
C LEU A 127 3.63 17.14 -1.82
N PHE A 128 3.79 15.92 -2.31
CA PHE A 128 4.83 15.62 -3.30
C PHE A 128 4.25 15.58 -4.71
N GLU A 129 5.02 16.09 -5.66
CA GLU A 129 4.76 15.84 -7.08
C GLU A 129 4.93 14.34 -7.38
N PRO A 130 4.15 13.79 -8.34
CA PRO A 130 4.21 12.36 -8.67
C PRO A 130 5.62 11.86 -8.99
N GLU A 131 6.41 12.63 -9.72
CA GLU A 131 7.78 12.31 -10.12
C GLU A 131 8.70 12.18 -8.89
N ARG A 132 8.53 13.08 -7.93
CA ARG A 132 9.29 13.05 -6.68
C ARG A 132 8.92 11.83 -5.84
N THR A 133 7.63 11.51 -5.75
CA THR A 133 7.17 10.29 -5.08
C THR A 133 7.75 9.05 -5.73
N ALA A 134 7.74 8.99 -7.07
CA ALA A 134 8.30 7.85 -7.81
C ALA A 134 9.80 7.67 -7.52
N SER A 135 10.58 8.77 -7.53
CA SER A 135 12.00 8.72 -7.19
C SER A 135 12.23 8.17 -5.79
N TYR A 136 11.54 8.69 -4.78
CA TYR A 136 11.66 8.20 -3.41
C TYR A 136 11.34 6.71 -3.26
N LEU A 137 10.25 6.25 -3.91
CA LEU A 137 9.87 4.85 -3.83
C LEU A 137 10.88 3.95 -4.56
N LEU A 138 11.48 4.41 -5.66
CA LEU A 138 12.55 3.68 -6.34
C LEU A 138 13.80 3.57 -5.48
N ASP A 139 14.22 4.65 -4.82
CA ASP A 139 15.36 4.64 -3.90
C ASP A 139 15.14 3.60 -2.77
N VAL A 140 13.93 3.54 -2.19
CA VAL A 140 13.57 2.55 -1.17
C VAL A 140 13.61 1.13 -1.76
N ILE A 141 13.05 0.91 -2.96
CA ILE A 141 13.03 -0.41 -3.61
C ILE A 141 14.47 -0.87 -3.91
N GLU A 142 15.32 0.01 -4.43
CA GLU A 142 16.72 -0.31 -4.77
C GLU A 142 17.59 -0.60 -3.55
N SER A 143 17.22 -0.06 -2.38
CA SER A 143 17.91 -0.33 -1.13
C SER A 143 17.62 -1.72 -0.54
N LEU A 144 16.54 -2.40 -0.98
CA LEU A 144 16.13 -3.70 -0.46
C LEU A 144 17.01 -4.81 -1.00
N THR A 145 17.52 -5.63 -0.09
CA THR A 145 18.33 -6.81 -0.40
C THR A 145 17.60 -8.10 -0.03
N PRO A 146 17.96 -9.26 -0.63
CA PRO A 146 17.43 -10.55 -0.22
C PRO A 146 17.53 -10.76 1.30
N GLY A 147 16.45 -11.22 1.93
CA GLY A 147 16.34 -11.34 3.39
C GLY A 147 15.67 -10.14 4.07
N GLN A 148 15.69 -8.96 3.47
CA GLN A 148 14.93 -7.79 3.91
C GLN A 148 13.51 -7.85 3.33
N THR A 149 12.67 -8.73 3.87
CA THR A 149 11.33 -9.01 3.36
C THR A 149 10.27 -8.87 4.45
N GLY A 150 9.04 -8.54 4.05
CA GLY A 150 7.91 -8.36 4.96
C GLY A 150 7.97 -7.03 5.73
N TYR A 151 8.51 -6.00 5.11
CA TYR A 151 8.55 -4.65 5.65
C TYR A 151 7.40 -3.78 5.15
N PHE A 152 6.95 -2.88 6.01
CA PHE A 152 6.10 -1.77 5.65
C PHE A 152 6.92 -0.49 5.78
N LEU A 153 7.21 0.16 4.66
CA LEU A 153 8.16 1.28 4.59
C LEU A 153 7.48 2.54 4.09
N ALA A 154 7.87 3.67 4.65
CA ALA A 154 7.53 4.98 4.11
C ALA A 154 8.45 5.35 2.93
N PHE A 155 8.10 6.42 2.23
CA PHE A 155 8.82 6.97 1.08
C PHE A 155 10.29 7.35 1.38
N ASP A 156 10.64 7.56 2.64
CA ASP A 156 11.99 7.90 3.13
C ASP A 156 12.73 6.70 3.75
N GLY A 157 12.15 5.50 3.64
CA GLY A 157 12.71 4.26 4.19
C GLY A 157 12.38 4.01 5.66
N GLU A 158 11.63 4.91 6.33
CA GLU A 158 11.18 4.68 7.71
C GLU A 158 10.32 3.40 7.80
N HIS A 159 10.60 2.56 8.81
CA HIS A 159 9.76 1.40 9.12
C HIS A 159 8.44 1.85 9.77
N LEU A 160 7.35 1.51 9.13
CA LEU A 160 6.01 1.76 9.66
C LEU A 160 5.48 0.54 10.43
N PRO A 161 4.72 0.74 11.50
CA PRO A 161 4.03 -0.35 12.17
C PRO A 161 2.89 -0.87 11.28
N TRP A 162 2.61 -2.19 11.40
CA TRP A 162 1.51 -2.86 10.67
C TRP A 162 0.12 -2.49 11.21
#